data_23a0547b8584754bf2e5035e03ff6a13
#
_entry.id   23a0547b8584754bf2e5035e03ff6a13
#
_cell.length_a   1.000
_cell.length_b   1.000
_cell.length_c   1.000
_cell.angle_alpha   90.00
_cell.angle_beta   90.00
_cell.angle_gamma   90.00
#
_symmetry.space_group_name_H-M   'P 1'
#
loop_
_entity.id
_entity.type
_entity.pdbx_description
1 polymer ?
#
loop_
_entity_poly.entity_id
_entity_poly.type
_entity_poly.pdbx_seq_one_letter_code
_entity_poly.pdbx_strand_id
1 'polypeptide(L)'
;MKVLVLGSGAREHAIVWKLAQEHPPGSVICAPGNPGIAKIGRCIPLDIANLEAVRSLAVSESIDLTIVGPELPLALGIVDMFAKAGLAIFGPTRAAAQLESSKAFAKEFMAARSIPTAQYQVYSDAPAAIKAVREGRFGFPVVLKADGLAGGKGVIIAPDGATAEQAVRSMLIERRFGDAGIQIVMEEYMEGEEASFFAICDGRTAWALPASQDHKRIFDNDCGPNTGGMGAFAPSPCVTPSLKDRIFGEIIEPVLNGLSEAGTPYRGLLYVGLMLTSTGPKVVEFNVRFGDPETQAVLPMITGELTPILLAAAKGEMGTPKCAVSTWPHVAVVAASQGYPGSHETGFTIGGLEKVEQMSDVMVFHAGTQQVGDDIKTAGGRVLSVVGRGETFDVAIAKAYEAIDHITFTGKHVRRDIGKKALSKSQTS
;
A
#
# COMPACT_ATOMS: atom_id res chain seq x y z
N MET A 1 20.29 1.01 17.48
CA MET A 1 20.04 0.05 16.38
C MET A 1 20.25 0.74 15.05
N LYS A 2 20.79 0.02 14.06
CA LYS A 2 20.81 0.45 12.66
C LYS A 2 19.67 -0.23 11.90
N VAL A 3 18.86 0.56 11.21
CA VAL A 3 17.69 0.07 10.46
C VAL A 3 17.88 0.38 8.99
N LEU A 4 17.63 -0.62 8.12
CA LEU A 4 17.62 -0.47 6.67
C LEU A 4 16.17 -0.50 6.17
N VAL A 5 15.76 0.53 5.43
CA VAL A 5 14.47 0.58 4.72
C VAL A 5 14.72 0.42 3.22
N LEU A 6 14.06 -0.54 2.60
CA LEU A 6 14.16 -0.77 1.15
C LEU A 6 13.06 -0.04 0.39
N GLY A 7 13.45 0.73 -0.62
CA GLY A 7 12.55 1.48 -1.51
C GLY A 7 12.88 2.97 -1.59
N SER A 8 12.05 3.73 -2.31
CA SER A 8 12.30 5.15 -2.59
C SER A 8 11.03 6.00 -2.67
N GLY A 9 9.86 5.44 -2.38
CA GLY A 9 8.58 6.12 -2.47
C GLY A 9 8.22 6.93 -1.24
N ALA A 10 7.04 7.57 -1.27
CA ALA A 10 6.52 8.32 -0.13
C ALA A 10 6.19 7.42 1.05
N ARG A 11 5.82 6.16 0.80
CA ARG A 11 5.66 5.11 1.82
C ARG A 11 6.97 4.90 2.59
N GLU A 12 8.08 4.68 1.89
CA GLU A 12 9.39 4.49 2.51
C GLU A 12 9.83 5.76 3.23
N HIS A 13 9.54 6.94 2.67
CA HIS A 13 9.81 8.20 3.35
C HIS A 13 9.04 8.31 4.68
N ALA A 14 7.76 7.94 4.71
CA ALA A 14 6.96 7.94 5.94
C ALA A 14 7.50 6.92 6.97
N ILE A 15 7.96 5.74 6.53
CA ILE A 15 8.61 4.75 7.39
C ILE A 15 9.90 5.34 7.97
N VAL A 16 10.80 5.88 7.13
CA VAL A 16 12.06 6.50 7.59
C VAL A 16 11.78 7.67 8.54
N TRP A 17 10.80 8.52 8.22
CA TRP A 17 10.39 9.64 9.07
C TRP A 17 9.98 9.18 10.47
N LYS A 18 9.22 8.11 10.57
CA LYS A 18 8.79 7.55 11.85
C LYS A 18 9.98 6.98 12.63
N LEU A 19 10.85 6.22 11.97
CA LEU A 19 12.00 5.58 12.61
C LEU A 19 13.09 6.59 13.00
N ALA A 20 13.28 7.67 12.21
CA ALA A 20 14.26 8.71 12.52
C ALA A 20 13.96 9.47 13.82
N GLN A 21 12.71 9.43 14.31
CA GLN A 21 12.35 9.98 15.61
C GLN A 21 12.76 9.08 16.79
N GLU A 22 13.06 7.81 16.51
CA GLU A 22 13.35 6.77 17.50
C GLU A 22 14.87 6.48 17.59
N HIS A 23 15.64 6.93 16.61
CA HIS A 23 17.05 6.55 16.44
C HIS A 23 17.98 7.77 16.28
N PRO A 24 19.25 7.66 16.69
CA PRO A 24 20.23 8.70 16.44
C PRO A 24 20.39 9.00 14.94
N PRO A 25 20.75 10.24 14.56
CA PRO A 25 21.05 10.59 13.18
C PRO A 25 22.03 9.61 12.51
N GLY A 26 21.74 9.22 11.28
CA GLY A 26 22.56 8.28 10.50
C GLY A 26 22.34 6.80 10.82
N SER A 27 21.53 6.45 11.82
CA SER A 27 21.18 5.06 12.14
C SER A 27 20.10 4.48 11.25
N VAL A 28 19.27 5.32 10.61
CA VAL A 28 18.27 4.90 9.65
C VAL A 28 18.84 5.08 8.24
N ILE A 29 18.96 3.97 7.52
CA ILE A 29 19.47 3.90 6.15
C ILE A 29 18.33 3.55 5.23
N CYS A 30 18.27 4.15 4.05
CA CYS A 30 17.29 3.81 3.02
C CYS A 30 18.00 3.48 1.69
N ALA A 31 17.55 2.46 1.01
CA ALA A 31 18.11 2.06 -0.27
C ALA A 31 16.99 1.81 -1.32
N PRO A 32 17.01 2.51 -2.45
CA PRO A 32 17.90 3.61 -2.81
C PRO A 32 17.58 4.94 -2.11
N GLY A 33 16.34 5.12 -1.57
CA GLY A 33 15.86 6.37 -0.98
C GLY A 33 15.50 7.46 -2.01
N ASN A 34 15.24 8.66 -1.51
CA ASN A 34 14.91 9.85 -2.29
C ASN A 34 15.41 11.13 -1.58
N PRO A 35 15.36 12.31 -2.23
CA PRO A 35 15.88 13.56 -1.64
C PRO A 35 15.24 13.96 -0.31
N GLY A 36 13.97 13.66 -0.08
CA GLY A 36 13.30 13.92 1.19
C GLY A 36 13.82 13.02 2.30
N ILE A 37 14.02 11.73 2.00
CA ILE A 37 14.63 10.76 2.93
C ILE A 37 16.06 11.18 3.28
N ALA A 38 16.83 11.69 2.31
CA ALA A 38 18.21 12.11 2.52
C ALA A 38 18.37 13.25 3.55
N LYS A 39 17.30 14.01 3.83
CA LYS A 39 17.30 15.05 4.88
C LYS A 39 17.26 14.47 6.31
N ILE A 40 16.72 13.27 6.48
CA ILE A 40 16.43 12.66 7.80
C ILE A 40 17.07 11.29 8.02
N GLY A 41 17.63 10.70 6.97
CA GLY A 41 18.30 9.40 6.98
C GLY A 41 19.44 9.37 5.97
N ARG A 42 20.16 8.26 5.92
CA ARG A 42 21.24 8.07 4.94
C ARG A 42 20.73 7.28 3.74
N CYS A 43 20.81 7.83 2.53
CA CYS A 43 20.45 7.13 1.30
C CYS A 43 21.66 6.43 0.68
N ILE A 44 21.49 5.18 0.27
CA ILE A 44 22.52 4.39 -0.43
C ILE A 44 21.95 3.91 -1.76
N PRO A 45 22.49 4.35 -2.91
CA PRO A 45 22.04 3.88 -4.21
C PRO A 45 22.17 2.36 -4.33
N LEU A 46 21.09 1.67 -4.61
CA LEU A 46 21.05 0.22 -4.74
C LEU A 46 19.85 -0.22 -5.58
N ASP A 47 20.06 -1.23 -6.42
CA ASP A 47 18.94 -1.95 -7.04
C ASP A 47 18.39 -2.98 -6.06
N ILE A 48 17.20 -2.73 -5.55
CA ILE A 48 16.52 -3.61 -4.58
C ILE A 48 16.01 -4.92 -5.17
N ALA A 49 16.00 -5.08 -6.51
CA ALA A 49 15.75 -6.36 -7.17
C ALA A 49 16.97 -7.28 -7.12
N ASN A 50 18.18 -6.73 -6.92
CA ASN A 50 19.40 -7.50 -6.68
C ASN A 50 19.49 -7.87 -5.19
N LEU A 51 18.84 -8.99 -4.82
CA LEU A 51 18.74 -9.44 -3.43
C LEU A 51 20.10 -9.68 -2.77
N GLU A 52 21.09 -10.13 -3.54
CA GLU A 52 22.45 -10.38 -3.02
C GLU A 52 23.17 -9.06 -2.68
N ALA A 53 22.98 -8.02 -3.48
CA ALA A 53 23.50 -6.69 -3.18
C ALA A 53 22.83 -6.11 -1.92
N VAL A 54 21.53 -6.32 -1.75
CA VAL A 54 20.80 -5.91 -0.53
C VAL A 54 21.33 -6.64 0.70
N ARG A 55 21.52 -7.96 0.62
CA ARG A 55 22.10 -8.76 1.70
C ARG A 55 23.50 -8.29 2.07
N SER A 56 24.36 -8.07 1.06
CA SER A 56 25.72 -7.59 1.24
C SER A 56 25.78 -6.22 1.92
N LEU A 57 24.86 -5.30 1.54
CA LEU A 57 24.70 -4.01 2.20
C LEU A 57 24.31 -4.19 3.68
N ALA A 58 23.33 -5.05 3.98
CA ALA A 58 22.89 -5.28 5.35
C ALA A 58 24.03 -5.81 6.24
N VAL A 59 24.88 -6.69 5.71
CA VAL A 59 26.07 -7.22 6.41
C VAL A 59 27.13 -6.15 6.61
N SER A 60 27.52 -5.44 5.55
CA SER A 60 28.60 -4.43 5.59
C SER A 60 28.27 -3.25 6.50
N GLU A 61 27.01 -2.85 6.56
CA GLU A 61 26.52 -1.78 7.43
C GLU A 61 26.19 -2.25 8.85
N SER A 62 26.25 -3.57 9.12
CA SER A 62 25.85 -4.17 10.40
C SER A 62 24.42 -3.79 10.78
N ILE A 63 23.47 -4.05 9.86
CA ILE A 63 22.06 -3.73 10.04
C ILE A 63 21.41 -4.67 11.05
N ASP A 64 20.72 -4.09 12.04
CA ASP A 64 20.00 -4.84 13.08
C ASP A 64 18.60 -5.27 12.62
N LEU A 65 17.96 -4.47 11.73
CA LEU A 65 16.63 -4.77 11.17
C LEU A 65 16.52 -4.20 9.75
N THR A 66 16.06 -5.02 8.81
CA THR A 66 15.67 -4.56 7.47
C THR A 66 14.14 -4.52 7.36
N ILE A 67 13.59 -3.44 6.79
CA ILE A 67 12.16 -3.25 6.51
C ILE A 67 11.97 -3.16 5.01
N VAL A 68 11.11 -4.00 4.45
CA VAL A 68 10.84 -4.02 3.01
C VAL A 68 9.63 -3.13 2.70
N GLY A 69 9.85 -2.06 1.93
CA GLY A 69 8.79 -1.17 1.50
C GLY A 69 7.96 -1.76 0.35
N PRO A 70 8.54 -2.02 -0.85
CA PRO A 70 7.82 -2.52 -2.01
C PRO A 70 7.69 -4.06 -2.04
N GLU A 71 6.71 -4.53 -2.82
CA GLU A 71 6.35 -5.94 -2.93
C GLU A 71 7.38 -6.79 -3.71
N LEU A 72 8.13 -6.20 -4.65
CA LEU A 72 9.00 -6.97 -5.55
C LEU A 72 10.08 -7.77 -4.82
N PRO A 73 10.87 -7.20 -3.87
CA PRO A 73 11.87 -8.00 -3.14
C PRO A 73 11.24 -9.13 -2.32
N LEU A 74 10.02 -8.95 -1.80
CA LEU A 74 9.29 -9.99 -1.06
C LEU A 74 8.91 -11.16 -1.98
N ALA A 75 8.35 -10.84 -3.16
CA ALA A 75 8.00 -11.84 -4.17
C ALA A 75 9.23 -12.58 -4.72
N LEU A 76 10.39 -11.94 -4.76
CA LEU A 76 11.66 -12.55 -5.14
C LEU A 76 12.28 -13.40 -4.03
N GLY A 77 11.81 -13.30 -2.76
CA GLY A 77 12.25 -14.15 -1.65
C GLY A 77 13.39 -13.57 -0.81
N ILE A 78 13.46 -12.25 -0.69
CA ILE A 78 14.49 -11.59 0.14
C ILE A 78 14.44 -12.05 1.60
N VAL A 79 13.26 -12.30 2.14
CA VAL A 79 13.09 -12.74 3.53
C VAL A 79 13.69 -14.12 3.73
N ASP A 80 13.49 -15.02 2.77
CA ASP A 80 14.05 -16.38 2.81
C ASP A 80 15.59 -16.33 2.74
N MET A 81 16.15 -15.41 1.96
CA MET A 81 17.59 -15.19 1.87
C MET A 81 18.16 -14.65 3.18
N PHE A 82 17.52 -13.66 3.79
CA PHE A 82 17.94 -13.05 5.05
C PHE A 82 17.84 -14.04 6.22
N ALA A 83 16.77 -14.84 6.26
CA ALA A 83 16.63 -15.89 7.29
C ALA A 83 17.77 -16.91 7.24
N LYS A 84 18.19 -17.34 6.05
CA LYS A 84 19.35 -18.25 5.85
C LYS A 84 20.67 -17.60 6.31
N ALA A 85 20.77 -16.27 6.25
CA ALA A 85 21.93 -15.52 6.67
C ALA A 85 21.89 -15.10 8.15
N GLY A 86 20.82 -15.42 8.89
CA GLY A 86 20.63 -15.01 10.29
C GLY A 86 20.39 -13.51 10.47
N LEU A 87 19.94 -12.81 9.42
CA LEU A 87 19.65 -11.38 9.42
C LEU A 87 18.18 -11.13 9.69
N ALA A 88 17.87 -10.17 10.58
CA ALA A 88 16.47 -9.82 10.87
C ALA A 88 15.88 -8.96 9.73
N ILE A 89 14.70 -9.35 9.27
CA ILE A 89 13.97 -8.66 8.22
C ILE A 89 12.47 -8.69 8.50
N PHE A 90 11.80 -7.54 8.38
CA PHE A 90 10.36 -7.40 8.52
C PHE A 90 9.68 -7.49 7.16
N GLY A 91 8.95 -8.58 6.95
CA GLY A 91 8.22 -8.91 5.73
C GLY A 91 7.93 -10.42 5.70
N PRO A 92 6.95 -10.87 4.89
CA PRO A 92 6.64 -12.30 4.73
C PRO A 92 7.66 -13.00 3.83
N THR A 93 7.78 -14.33 4.01
CA THR A 93 8.53 -15.20 3.11
C THR A 93 7.93 -15.16 1.71
N ARG A 94 8.69 -15.61 0.69
CA ARG A 94 8.20 -15.72 -0.69
C ARG A 94 6.90 -16.50 -0.78
N ALA A 95 6.77 -17.58 -0.02
CA ALA A 95 5.56 -18.41 0.00
C ALA A 95 4.35 -17.62 0.53
N ALA A 96 4.48 -16.89 1.64
CA ALA A 96 3.41 -16.09 2.20
C ALA A 96 3.12 -14.83 1.37
N ALA A 97 4.13 -14.28 0.66
CA ALA A 97 3.98 -13.15 -0.25
C ALA A 97 3.10 -13.46 -1.48
N GLN A 98 2.79 -14.73 -1.73
CA GLN A 98 1.82 -15.11 -2.78
C GLN A 98 0.42 -14.54 -2.54
N LEU A 99 0.06 -14.17 -1.31
CA LEU A 99 -1.20 -13.46 -1.04
C LEU A 99 -1.34 -12.14 -1.83
N GLU A 100 -0.24 -11.47 -2.19
CA GLU A 100 -0.24 -10.29 -3.07
C GLU A 100 0.23 -10.63 -4.48
N SER A 101 1.27 -11.46 -4.63
CA SER A 101 1.92 -11.71 -5.91
C SER A 101 1.14 -12.66 -6.82
N SER A 102 0.14 -13.38 -6.31
CA SER A 102 -0.79 -14.20 -7.10
C SER A 102 -2.22 -14.03 -6.58
N LYS A 103 -3.06 -13.43 -7.39
CA LYS A 103 -4.49 -13.23 -7.06
C LYS A 103 -5.25 -14.56 -7.08
N ALA A 104 -4.84 -15.49 -7.95
CA ALA A 104 -5.39 -16.83 -8.01
C ALA A 104 -5.10 -17.58 -6.70
N PHE A 105 -3.83 -17.59 -6.25
CA PHE A 105 -3.46 -18.17 -4.97
C PHE A 105 -4.26 -17.54 -3.81
N ALA A 106 -4.34 -16.19 -3.76
CA ALA A 106 -5.08 -15.51 -2.70
C ALA A 106 -6.55 -15.92 -2.67
N LYS A 107 -7.20 -16.07 -3.84
CA LYS A 107 -8.59 -16.50 -3.93
C LYS A 107 -8.78 -17.96 -3.50
N GLU A 108 -7.92 -18.85 -3.96
CA GLU A 108 -7.96 -20.28 -3.56
C GLU A 108 -7.71 -20.41 -2.05
N PHE A 109 -6.74 -19.67 -1.51
CA PHE A 109 -6.47 -19.61 -0.08
C PHE A 109 -7.68 -19.14 0.72
N MET A 110 -8.31 -18.02 0.30
CA MET A 110 -9.51 -17.48 0.95
C MET A 110 -10.66 -18.49 0.92
N ALA A 111 -10.91 -19.13 -0.21
CA ALA A 111 -11.95 -20.15 -0.34
C ALA A 111 -11.69 -21.35 0.58
N ALA A 112 -10.45 -21.86 0.64
CA ALA A 112 -10.07 -22.99 1.49
C ALA A 112 -10.20 -22.69 2.99
N ARG A 113 -10.16 -21.41 3.39
CA ARG A 113 -10.22 -20.95 4.78
C ARG A 113 -11.53 -20.25 5.13
N SER A 114 -12.53 -20.29 4.23
CA SER A 114 -13.82 -19.63 4.40
C SER A 114 -13.72 -18.11 4.70
N ILE A 115 -12.66 -17.45 4.18
CA ILE A 115 -12.47 -16.01 4.30
C ILE A 115 -13.43 -15.31 3.33
N PRO A 116 -14.26 -14.36 3.79
CA PRO A 116 -15.22 -13.68 2.93
C PRO A 116 -14.55 -12.90 1.80
N THR A 117 -14.92 -13.18 0.56
CA THR A 117 -14.47 -12.47 -0.65
C THR A 117 -15.53 -12.57 -1.75
N ALA A 118 -15.32 -11.89 -2.88
CA ALA A 118 -16.17 -12.01 -4.06
C ALA A 118 -16.19 -13.43 -4.61
N GLN A 119 -17.32 -13.86 -5.18
CA GLN A 119 -17.36 -15.07 -5.99
C GLN A 119 -16.40 -14.91 -7.17
N TYR A 120 -15.66 -15.95 -7.50
CA TYR A 120 -14.62 -15.87 -8.51
C TYR A 120 -14.43 -17.16 -9.30
N GLN A 121 -13.76 -17.03 -10.42
CA GLN A 121 -13.16 -18.15 -11.14
C GLN A 121 -11.87 -17.73 -11.83
N VAL A 122 -10.90 -18.64 -11.85
CA VAL A 122 -9.60 -18.46 -12.52
C VAL A 122 -9.69 -19.02 -13.94
N TYR A 123 -9.15 -18.28 -14.91
CA TYR A 123 -9.09 -18.68 -16.31
C TYR A 123 -7.67 -18.47 -16.85
N SER A 124 -7.13 -19.51 -17.51
CA SER A 124 -5.90 -19.45 -18.33
C SER A 124 -6.19 -19.59 -19.81
N ASP A 125 -7.43 -19.97 -20.17
CA ASP A 125 -7.90 -20.13 -21.54
C ASP A 125 -8.89 -19.02 -21.92
N ALA A 126 -8.54 -18.24 -22.95
CA ALA A 126 -9.35 -17.10 -23.37
C ALA A 126 -10.73 -17.50 -23.91
N PRO A 127 -10.89 -18.55 -24.76
CA PRO A 127 -12.19 -19.06 -25.16
C PRO A 127 -13.12 -19.40 -23.98
N ALA A 128 -12.62 -20.09 -22.95
CA ALA A 128 -13.40 -20.42 -21.75
C ALA A 128 -13.82 -19.17 -20.97
N ALA A 129 -12.91 -18.20 -20.80
CA ALA A 129 -13.19 -16.92 -20.14
C ALA A 129 -14.25 -16.11 -20.91
N ILE A 130 -14.12 -16.01 -22.25
CA ILE A 130 -15.10 -15.32 -23.11
C ILE A 130 -16.48 -16.00 -23.05
N LYS A 131 -16.51 -17.34 -23.03
CA LYS A 131 -17.76 -18.08 -22.87
C LYS A 131 -18.44 -17.73 -21.53
N ALA A 132 -17.71 -17.70 -20.43
CA ALA A 132 -18.23 -17.33 -19.10
C ALA A 132 -18.76 -15.87 -19.08
N VAL A 133 -18.10 -14.93 -19.78
CA VAL A 133 -18.59 -13.56 -19.94
C VAL A 133 -19.94 -13.54 -20.68
N ARG A 134 -20.06 -14.28 -21.80
CA ARG A 134 -21.28 -14.36 -22.61
C ARG A 134 -22.44 -15.00 -21.88
N GLU A 135 -22.15 -15.98 -21.02
CA GLU A 135 -23.13 -16.63 -20.15
C GLU A 135 -23.56 -15.76 -18.96
N GLY A 136 -22.91 -14.59 -18.77
CA GLY A 136 -23.21 -13.68 -17.66
C GLY A 136 -22.94 -14.29 -16.28
N ARG A 137 -21.91 -15.14 -16.15
CA ARG A 137 -21.65 -15.96 -14.97
C ARG A 137 -21.62 -15.18 -13.64
N PHE A 138 -21.11 -13.95 -13.66
CA PHE A 138 -21.03 -13.08 -12.48
C PHE A 138 -21.89 -11.82 -12.59
N GLY A 139 -22.71 -11.73 -13.63
CA GLY A 139 -23.46 -10.49 -13.93
C GLY A 139 -22.56 -9.36 -14.42
N PHE A 140 -23.13 -8.14 -14.48
CA PHE A 140 -22.41 -6.93 -14.81
C PHE A 140 -22.76 -5.81 -13.81
N PRO A 141 -21.76 -4.96 -13.44
CA PRO A 141 -20.35 -5.02 -13.85
C PRO A 141 -19.66 -6.32 -13.41
N VAL A 142 -18.63 -6.75 -14.16
CA VAL A 142 -17.75 -7.87 -13.79
C VAL A 142 -16.32 -7.38 -13.61
N VAL A 143 -15.60 -7.97 -12.65
CA VAL A 143 -14.20 -7.59 -12.36
C VAL A 143 -13.25 -8.63 -12.94
N LEU A 144 -12.27 -8.15 -13.74
CA LEU A 144 -11.21 -8.98 -14.30
C LEU A 144 -9.87 -8.50 -13.75
N LYS A 145 -9.10 -9.44 -13.17
CA LYS A 145 -7.81 -9.15 -12.57
C LYS A 145 -6.73 -10.01 -13.22
N ALA A 146 -5.68 -9.42 -13.78
CA ALA A 146 -4.49 -10.17 -14.19
C ALA A 146 -3.82 -10.78 -12.95
N ASP A 147 -3.39 -12.04 -13.03
CA ASP A 147 -2.70 -12.72 -11.94
C ASP A 147 -1.22 -12.35 -11.94
N GLY A 148 -0.74 -11.81 -10.83
CA GLY A 148 0.62 -11.32 -10.68
C GLY A 148 0.72 -9.84 -10.33
N LEU A 149 1.96 -9.38 -10.16
CA LEU A 149 2.26 -7.98 -9.85
C LEU A 149 2.11 -7.13 -11.11
N ALA A 150 1.11 -6.26 -11.13
CA ALA A 150 0.79 -5.37 -12.25
C ALA A 150 0.76 -3.88 -11.86
N GLY A 151 1.35 -3.52 -10.70
CA GLY A 151 1.44 -2.12 -10.23
C GLY A 151 0.08 -1.43 -10.09
N GLY A 152 -0.97 -2.14 -9.66
CA GLY A 152 -2.34 -1.62 -9.53
C GLY A 152 -3.09 -1.43 -10.85
N LYS A 153 -2.48 -1.74 -12.00
CA LYS A 153 -3.06 -1.52 -13.34
C LYS A 153 -3.73 -2.77 -13.92
N GLY A 154 -3.57 -3.93 -13.30
CA GLY A 154 -4.07 -5.22 -13.77
C GLY A 154 -5.53 -5.50 -13.44
N VAL A 155 -6.33 -4.51 -13.03
CA VAL A 155 -7.74 -4.66 -12.67
C VAL A 155 -8.61 -3.85 -13.62
N ILE A 156 -9.60 -4.52 -14.24
CA ILE A 156 -10.58 -3.90 -15.13
C ILE A 156 -11.97 -4.22 -14.59
N ILE A 157 -12.77 -3.19 -14.33
CA ILE A 157 -14.20 -3.31 -14.01
C ILE A 157 -14.94 -3.10 -15.33
N ALA A 158 -15.52 -4.16 -15.87
CA ALA A 158 -16.21 -4.13 -17.14
C ALA A 158 -17.72 -3.96 -16.92
N PRO A 159 -18.32 -2.85 -17.38
CA PRO A 159 -19.74 -2.57 -17.18
C PRO A 159 -20.68 -3.46 -18.02
N ASP A 160 -20.13 -4.08 -19.06
CA ASP A 160 -20.87 -4.89 -20.02
C ASP A 160 -20.03 -6.00 -20.65
N GLY A 161 -20.68 -6.91 -21.38
CA GLY A 161 -20.02 -8.07 -22.00
C GLY A 161 -18.98 -7.70 -23.05
N ALA A 162 -19.20 -6.65 -23.83
CA ALA A 162 -18.26 -6.24 -24.88
C ALA A 162 -16.94 -5.75 -24.27
N THR A 163 -17.02 -4.91 -23.24
CA THR A 163 -15.86 -4.44 -22.46
C THR A 163 -15.15 -5.60 -21.77
N ALA A 164 -15.90 -6.55 -21.19
CA ALA A 164 -15.34 -7.72 -20.54
C ALA A 164 -14.60 -8.64 -21.53
N GLU A 165 -15.18 -8.93 -22.71
CA GLU A 165 -14.49 -9.72 -23.75
C GLU A 165 -13.21 -9.04 -24.24
N GLN A 166 -13.23 -7.72 -24.42
CA GLN A 166 -12.05 -6.94 -24.81
C GLN A 166 -10.96 -7.04 -23.71
N ALA A 167 -11.35 -6.93 -22.44
CA ALA A 167 -10.43 -7.07 -21.32
C ALA A 167 -9.80 -8.49 -21.28
N VAL A 168 -10.60 -9.56 -21.46
CA VAL A 168 -10.09 -10.93 -21.55
C VAL A 168 -9.05 -11.07 -22.68
N ARG A 169 -9.37 -10.53 -23.88
CA ARG A 169 -8.43 -10.57 -25.04
C ARG A 169 -7.13 -9.83 -24.73
N SER A 170 -7.24 -8.62 -24.20
CA SER A 170 -6.09 -7.79 -23.85
C SER A 170 -5.19 -8.47 -22.80
N MET A 171 -5.76 -9.15 -21.81
CA MET A 171 -5.00 -9.82 -20.76
C MET A 171 -4.40 -11.16 -21.22
N LEU A 172 -5.24 -12.08 -21.72
CA LEU A 172 -4.84 -13.47 -21.99
C LEU A 172 -4.22 -13.67 -23.37
N ILE A 173 -4.64 -12.90 -24.42
CA ILE A 173 -4.18 -13.09 -25.80
C ILE A 173 -3.04 -12.11 -26.11
N GLU A 174 -3.28 -10.81 -25.91
CA GLU A 174 -2.31 -9.76 -26.22
C GLU A 174 -1.21 -9.65 -25.15
N ARG A 175 -1.41 -10.30 -23.99
CA ARG A 175 -0.50 -10.31 -22.83
C ARG A 175 -0.04 -8.92 -22.42
N ARG A 176 -0.95 -7.97 -22.39
CA ARG A 176 -0.68 -6.57 -22.04
C ARG A 176 0.10 -6.39 -20.72
N PHE A 177 -0.05 -7.35 -19.80
CA PHE A 177 0.62 -7.35 -18.49
C PHE A 177 1.78 -8.36 -18.41
N GLY A 178 2.32 -8.80 -19.56
CA GLY A 178 3.41 -9.77 -19.60
C GLY A 178 3.03 -11.08 -18.89
N ASP A 179 3.92 -11.60 -18.06
CA ASP A 179 3.71 -12.86 -17.34
C ASP A 179 2.52 -12.81 -16.36
N ALA A 180 2.16 -11.63 -15.84
CA ALA A 180 0.95 -11.45 -15.02
C ALA A 180 -0.34 -11.70 -15.82
N GLY A 181 -0.29 -11.70 -17.16
CA GLY A 181 -1.41 -11.99 -18.05
C GLY A 181 -1.55 -13.48 -18.47
N ILE A 182 -0.79 -14.39 -17.88
CA ILE A 182 -0.88 -15.83 -18.18
C ILE A 182 -2.23 -16.40 -17.74
N GLN A 183 -2.75 -15.92 -16.63
CA GLN A 183 -4.09 -16.24 -16.15
C GLN A 183 -4.77 -15.00 -15.58
N ILE A 184 -6.09 -15.05 -15.51
CA ILE A 184 -6.93 -13.99 -14.94
C ILE A 184 -7.86 -14.55 -13.88
N VAL A 185 -8.19 -13.72 -12.91
CA VAL A 185 -9.29 -13.95 -11.96
C VAL A 185 -10.47 -13.10 -12.40
N MET A 186 -11.60 -13.75 -12.69
CA MET A 186 -12.89 -13.11 -12.98
C MET A 186 -13.76 -13.18 -11.73
N GLU A 187 -14.31 -12.04 -11.29
CA GLU A 187 -15.04 -11.92 -10.02
C GLU A 187 -16.37 -11.18 -10.20
N GLU A 188 -17.34 -11.50 -9.32
CA GLU A 188 -18.51 -10.64 -9.15
C GLU A 188 -18.08 -9.23 -8.72
N TYR A 189 -18.82 -8.23 -9.13
CA TYR A 189 -18.65 -6.87 -8.63
C TYR A 189 -19.29 -6.75 -7.24
N MET A 190 -18.53 -6.33 -6.25
CA MET A 190 -19.03 -6.09 -4.90
C MET A 190 -19.46 -4.65 -4.73
N GLU A 191 -20.65 -4.42 -4.19
CA GLU A 191 -21.16 -3.11 -3.80
C GLU A 191 -20.89 -2.84 -2.32
N GLY A 192 -20.44 -1.64 -1.99
CA GLY A 192 -20.12 -1.25 -0.62
C GLY A 192 -19.16 -0.08 -0.54
N GLU A 193 -18.56 0.08 0.63
CA GLU A 193 -17.51 1.07 0.86
C GLU A 193 -16.16 0.39 0.98
N GLU A 194 -15.17 0.93 0.26
CA GLU A 194 -13.81 0.45 0.38
C GLU A 194 -13.17 0.95 1.67
N ALA A 195 -12.44 0.08 2.35
CA ALA A 195 -11.60 0.41 3.49
C ALA A 195 -10.30 -0.40 3.45
N SER A 196 -9.24 0.18 3.98
CA SER A 196 -7.93 -0.45 4.10
C SER A 196 -7.67 -0.77 5.56
N PHE A 197 -7.45 -2.04 5.86
CA PHE A 197 -7.15 -2.53 7.20
C PHE A 197 -5.72 -3.06 7.26
N PHE A 198 -5.00 -2.75 8.33
CA PHE A 198 -3.58 -3.08 8.48
C PHE A 198 -3.34 -3.80 9.79
N ALA A 199 -2.54 -4.86 9.72
CA ALA A 199 -2.10 -5.58 10.91
C ALA A 199 -0.60 -5.92 10.82
N ILE A 200 0.17 -5.57 11.85
CA ILE A 200 1.53 -6.09 12.05
C ILE A 200 1.38 -7.48 12.64
N CYS A 201 1.96 -8.47 11.96
CA CYS A 201 1.83 -9.89 12.29
C CYS A 201 3.20 -10.50 12.62
N ASP A 202 3.21 -11.41 13.61
CA ASP A 202 4.42 -12.14 14.02
C ASP A 202 4.38 -13.65 13.67
N GLY A 203 3.37 -14.07 12.93
CA GLY A 203 3.13 -15.47 12.57
C GLY A 203 2.11 -16.17 13.45
N ARG A 204 1.71 -15.59 14.58
CA ARG A 204 0.73 -16.13 15.54
C ARG A 204 -0.28 -15.09 15.96
N THR A 205 0.18 -13.88 16.22
CA THR A 205 -0.63 -12.76 16.69
C THR A 205 -0.56 -11.59 15.71
N ALA A 206 -1.54 -10.70 15.81
CA ALA A 206 -1.60 -9.50 14.99
C ALA A 206 -1.93 -8.27 15.84
N TRP A 207 -1.31 -7.15 15.52
CA TRP A 207 -1.64 -5.84 16.07
C TRP A 207 -2.18 -4.93 14.98
N ALA A 208 -3.45 -4.50 15.14
CA ALA A 208 -4.07 -3.62 14.16
C ALA A 208 -3.55 -2.19 14.28
N LEU A 209 -3.17 -1.61 13.16
CA LEU A 209 -2.97 -0.18 12.97
C LEU A 209 -4.32 0.51 12.70
N PRO A 210 -4.39 1.87 12.73
CA PRO A 210 -5.57 2.59 12.27
C PRO A 210 -5.97 2.18 10.86
N ALA A 211 -7.24 1.88 10.66
CA ALA A 211 -7.78 1.67 9.32
C ALA A 211 -7.83 2.98 8.55
N SER A 212 -7.72 2.92 7.23
CA SER A 212 -7.80 4.09 6.36
C SER A 212 -8.77 3.88 5.20
N GLN A 213 -9.01 4.94 4.45
CA GLN A 213 -9.66 4.88 3.14
C GLN A 213 -8.80 5.61 2.12
N ASP A 214 -8.58 4.98 0.96
CA ASP A 214 -7.85 5.55 -0.16
C ASP A 214 -8.79 6.09 -1.26
N HIS A 215 -8.20 6.82 -2.20
CA HIS A 215 -8.87 7.35 -3.37
C HIS A 215 -8.11 6.88 -4.62
N LYS A 216 -8.59 5.80 -5.24
CA LYS A 216 -7.86 5.09 -6.31
C LYS A 216 -7.97 5.75 -7.68
N ARG A 217 -9.07 6.47 -7.96
CA ARG A 217 -9.30 7.12 -9.25
C ARG A 217 -8.52 8.42 -9.36
N ILE A 218 -8.10 8.74 -10.60
CA ILE A 218 -7.25 9.91 -10.87
C ILE A 218 -7.98 11.25 -10.68
N PHE A 219 -9.28 11.33 -10.97
CA PHE A 219 -10.05 12.55 -10.91
C PHE A 219 -11.02 12.58 -9.72
N ASP A 220 -11.47 13.78 -9.36
CA ASP A 220 -12.48 14.00 -8.35
C ASP A 220 -13.75 13.17 -8.61
N ASN A 221 -14.50 12.89 -7.54
CA ASN A 221 -15.72 12.08 -7.56
C ASN A 221 -15.48 10.65 -8.09
N ASP A 222 -14.31 10.09 -7.83
CA ASP A 222 -13.88 8.77 -8.25
C ASP A 222 -14.06 8.53 -9.76
N CYS A 223 -13.70 9.52 -10.58
CA CYS A 223 -13.72 9.45 -12.02
C CYS A 223 -12.35 9.12 -12.63
N GLY A 224 -12.36 8.63 -13.89
CA GLY A 224 -11.13 8.32 -14.64
C GLY A 224 -10.54 6.96 -14.30
N PRO A 225 -9.33 6.66 -14.79
CA PRO A 225 -8.65 5.38 -14.55
C PRO A 225 -8.20 5.20 -13.10
N ASN A 226 -8.01 3.94 -12.70
CA ASN A 226 -7.37 3.58 -11.45
C ASN A 226 -5.88 3.97 -11.45
N THR A 227 -5.39 4.32 -10.27
CA THR A 227 -4.00 4.72 -10.02
C THR A 227 -3.43 3.88 -8.87
N GLY A 228 -2.21 4.18 -8.43
CA GLY A 228 -1.65 3.67 -7.18
C GLY A 228 -2.22 4.36 -5.91
N GLY A 229 -3.20 5.25 -6.07
CA GLY A 229 -3.79 6.06 -5.00
C GLY A 229 -3.44 7.54 -5.12
N MET A 230 -4.46 8.40 -5.08
CA MET A 230 -4.35 9.86 -5.17
C MET A 230 -4.45 10.55 -3.82
N GLY A 231 -4.66 9.78 -2.78
CA GLY A 231 -4.72 10.25 -1.41
C GLY A 231 -5.40 9.24 -0.51
N ALA A 232 -5.23 9.41 0.78
CA ALA A 232 -5.84 8.59 1.81
C ALA A 232 -6.13 9.40 3.06
N PHE A 233 -7.01 8.90 3.91
CA PHE A 233 -7.23 9.47 5.24
C PHE A 233 -7.36 8.38 6.29
N ALA A 234 -6.98 8.71 7.50
CA ALA A 234 -7.08 7.85 8.68
C ALA A 234 -7.43 8.70 9.92
N PRO A 235 -8.19 8.12 10.89
CA PRO A 235 -8.76 6.78 10.87
C PRO A 235 -9.97 6.70 9.93
N SER A 236 -10.29 5.51 9.40
CA SER A 236 -11.54 5.32 8.66
C SER A 236 -12.74 5.31 9.60
N PRO A 237 -13.72 6.20 9.45
CA PRO A 237 -14.94 6.20 10.29
C PRO A 237 -15.84 4.98 10.02
N CYS A 238 -15.63 4.27 8.90
CA CYS A 238 -16.42 3.09 8.55
C CYS A 238 -16.00 1.84 9.35
N VAL A 239 -14.79 1.82 9.90
CA VAL A 239 -14.28 0.67 10.65
C VAL A 239 -14.54 0.88 12.15
N THR A 240 -15.75 0.53 12.57
CA THR A 240 -16.15 0.55 13.96
C THR A 240 -15.44 -0.52 14.80
N PRO A 241 -15.43 -0.43 16.16
CA PRO A 241 -14.86 -1.47 17.01
C PRO A 241 -15.43 -2.87 16.74
N SER A 242 -16.76 -2.99 16.59
CA SER A 242 -17.40 -4.28 16.29
C SER A 242 -17.02 -4.82 14.91
N LEU A 243 -16.84 -3.95 13.89
CA LEU A 243 -16.37 -4.37 12.59
C LEU A 243 -14.90 -4.79 12.63
N LYS A 244 -14.08 -4.11 13.44
CA LYS A 244 -12.69 -4.51 13.68
C LYS A 244 -12.61 -5.93 14.25
N ASP A 245 -13.44 -6.27 15.24
CA ASP A 245 -13.48 -7.62 15.81
C ASP A 245 -13.88 -8.67 14.77
N ARG A 246 -14.86 -8.35 13.93
CA ARG A 246 -15.23 -9.23 12.80
C ARG A 246 -14.08 -9.41 11.79
N ILE A 247 -13.38 -8.34 11.42
CA ILE A 247 -12.22 -8.43 10.51
C ILE A 247 -11.15 -9.33 11.12
N PHE A 248 -10.90 -9.23 12.42
CA PHE A 248 -9.96 -10.14 13.11
C PHE A 248 -10.41 -11.59 13.02
N GLY A 249 -11.62 -11.92 13.47
CA GLY A 249 -12.10 -13.30 13.53
C GLY A 249 -12.39 -13.93 12.16
N GLU A 250 -12.92 -13.14 11.19
CA GLU A 250 -13.34 -13.65 9.89
C GLU A 250 -12.20 -13.61 8.84
N ILE A 251 -11.15 -12.79 9.04
CA ILE A 251 -10.11 -12.58 8.02
C ILE A 251 -8.70 -12.76 8.57
N ILE A 252 -8.29 -11.98 9.59
CA ILE A 252 -6.89 -11.97 10.04
C ILE A 252 -6.48 -13.30 10.66
N GLU A 253 -7.24 -13.81 11.62
CA GLU A 253 -6.95 -15.08 12.29
C GLU A 253 -6.95 -16.26 11.32
N PRO A 254 -7.94 -16.41 10.40
CA PRO A 254 -7.89 -17.43 9.36
C PRO A 254 -6.66 -17.34 8.43
N VAL A 255 -6.19 -16.12 8.11
CA VAL A 255 -4.96 -15.94 7.32
C VAL A 255 -3.75 -16.45 8.10
N LEU A 256 -3.58 -16.01 9.35
CA LEU A 256 -2.43 -16.41 10.18
C LEU A 256 -2.41 -17.91 10.43
N ASN A 257 -3.55 -18.48 10.82
CA ASN A 257 -3.69 -19.91 11.07
C ASN A 257 -3.41 -20.72 9.81
N GLY A 258 -4.02 -20.33 8.67
CA GLY A 258 -3.86 -21.03 7.40
C GLY A 258 -2.43 -21.05 6.90
N LEU A 259 -1.71 -19.94 6.99
CA LEU A 259 -0.30 -19.90 6.58
C LEU A 259 0.61 -20.60 7.59
N SER A 260 0.30 -20.55 8.89
CA SER A 260 1.03 -21.30 9.91
C SER A 260 0.90 -22.81 9.71
N GLU A 261 -0.31 -23.32 9.45
CA GLU A 261 -0.58 -24.72 9.13
C GLU A 261 0.13 -25.20 7.85
N ALA A 262 0.27 -24.29 6.87
CA ALA A 262 1.04 -24.53 5.65
C ALA A 262 2.57 -24.48 5.87
N GLY A 263 3.05 -24.25 7.10
CA GLY A 263 4.48 -24.14 7.41
C GLY A 263 5.13 -22.83 6.97
N THR A 264 4.33 -21.83 6.62
CA THR A 264 4.79 -20.51 6.16
C THR A 264 4.18 -19.39 6.99
N PRO A 265 4.45 -19.32 8.32
CA PRO A 265 3.83 -18.35 9.21
C PRO A 265 4.04 -16.92 8.71
N TYR A 266 2.98 -16.12 8.70
CA TYR A 266 3.00 -14.75 8.17
C TYR A 266 3.63 -13.78 9.17
N ARG A 267 4.80 -13.25 8.84
CA ARG A 267 5.48 -12.18 9.59
C ARG A 267 5.62 -10.96 8.71
N GLY A 268 5.18 -9.80 9.19
CA GLY A 268 5.20 -8.58 8.39
C GLY A 268 3.92 -7.78 8.54
N LEU A 269 3.74 -6.78 7.69
CA LEU A 269 2.48 -6.06 7.59
C LEU A 269 1.53 -6.78 6.64
N LEU A 270 0.37 -7.16 7.14
CA LEU A 270 -0.76 -7.64 6.33
C LEU A 270 -1.69 -6.45 6.11
N TYR A 271 -1.79 -6.02 4.85
CA TYR A 271 -2.78 -5.06 4.41
C TYR A 271 -3.93 -5.83 3.77
N VAL A 272 -5.14 -5.56 4.24
CA VAL A 272 -6.38 -6.13 3.72
C VAL A 272 -7.21 -5.02 3.10
N GLY A 273 -7.34 -5.03 1.77
CA GLY A 273 -8.31 -4.22 1.05
C GLY A 273 -9.70 -4.83 1.23
N LEU A 274 -10.62 -4.08 1.79
CA LEU A 274 -11.96 -4.52 2.14
C LEU A 274 -13.02 -3.81 1.31
N MET A 275 -14.08 -4.55 0.96
CA MET A 275 -15.37 -4.00 0.61
C MET A 275 -16.32 -4.25 1.79
N LEU A 276 -16.82 -3.16 2.38
CA LEU A 276 -17.80 -3.20 3.47
C LEU A 276 -19.19 -3.31 2.85
N THR A 277 -19.68 -4.54 2.69
CA THR A 277 -20.96 -4.84 2.07
C THR A 277 -22.09 -4.87 3.10
N SER A 278 -23.34 -4.97 2.65
CA SER A 278 -24.51 -5.16 3.52
C SER A 278 -24.47 -6.45 4.36
N THR A 279 -23.68 -7.44 3.92
CA THR A 279 -23.52 -8.73 4.63
C THR A 279 -22.30 -8.78 5.52
N GLY A 280 -21.42 -7.79 5.43
CA GLY A 280 -20.20 -7.70 6.24
C GLY A 280 -18.94 -7.38 5.41
N PRO A 281 -17.76 -7.46 6.04
CA PRO A 281 -16.51 -7.18 5.34
C PRO A 281 -16.16 -8.34 4.40
N LYS A 282 -15.82 -8.01 3.15
CA LYS A 282 -15.29 -8.96 2.17
C LYS A 282 -13.94 -8.50 1.67
N VAL A 283 -13.01 -9.42 1.51
CA VAL A 283 -11.67 -9.10 1.01
C VAL A 283 -11.71 -8.83 -0.49
N VAL A 284 -11.20 -7.66 -0.89
CA VAL A 284 -10.96 -7.28 -2.29
C VAL A 284 -9.61 -7.82 -2.75
N GLU A 285 -8.58 -7.60 -1.93
CA GLU A 285 -7.21 -8.03 -2.16
C GLU A 285 -6.40 -8.00 -0.86
N PHE A 286 -5.30 -8.74 -0.83
CA PHE A 286 -4.24 -8.59 0.16
C PHE A 286 -3.06 -7.83 -0.46
N ASN A 287 -2.38 -7.03 0.38
CA ASN A 287 -1.02 -6.58 0.10
C ASN A 287 -0.14 -6.99 1.29
N VAL A 288 1.08 -7.41 0.99
CA VAL A 288 1.98 -8.02 2.00
C VAL A 288 3.04 -7.04 2.51
N ARG A 289 2.74 -5.77 2.42
CA ARG A 289 3.60 -4.63 2.74
C ARG A 289 2.76 -3.42 3.13
N PHE A 290 3.43 -2.38 3.61
CA PHE A 290 2.82 -1.09 3.87
C PHE A 290 2.09 -0.54 2.63
N GLY A 291 0.90 0.06 2.82
CA GLY A 291 0.12 0.70 1.76
C GLY A 291 0.77 2.01 1.28
N ASP A 292 0.41 2.45 0.09
CA ASP A 292 0.85 3.72 -0.48
C ASP A 292 -0.27 4.31 -1.36
N PRO A 293 -1.04 5.33 -0.88
CA PRO A 293 -0.60 6.37 0.06
C PRO A 293 -1.08 6.24 1.51
N GLU A 294 -1.59 5.12 1.96
CA GLU A 294 -2.21 4.97 3.28
C GLU A 294 -1.19 5.11 4.42
N THR A 295 0.01 4.57 4.25
CA THR A 295 1.08 4.62 5.26
C THR A 295 1.40 6.05 5.67
N GLN A 296 1.34 7.00 4.74
CA GLN A 296 1.59 8.41 4.98
C GLN A 296 0.56 9.05 5.92
N ALA A 297 -0.68 8.54 5.93
CA ALA A 297 -1.72 8.97 6.87
C ALA A 297 -1.72 8.16 8.16
N VAL A 298 -1.36 6.87 8.12
CA VAL A 298 -1.47 5.94 9.25
C VAL A 298 -0.28 6.01 10.20
N LEU A 299 0.97 6.00 9.68
CA LEU A 299 2.15 5.97 10.56
C LEU A 299 2.29 7.21 11.47
N PRO A 300 1.95 8.43 11.02
CA PRO A 300 1.99 9.59 11.92
C PRO A 300 1.01 9.52 13.10
N MET A 301 -0.02 8.66 13.02
CA MET A 301 -0.93 8.42 14.14
C MET A 301 -0.32 7.54 15.24
N ILE A 302 0.76 6.78 14.95
CA ILE A 302 1.38 5.89 15.92
C ILE A 302 2.31 6.71 16.82
N THR A 303 2.00 6.76 18.10
CA THR A 303 2.85 7.38 19.13
C THR A 303 3.66 6.32 19.86
N GLY A 304 4.89 6.68 20.26
CA GLY A 304 5.85 5.73 20.85
C GLY A 304 6.74 5.06 19.80
N GLU A 305 7.51 4.06 20.22
CA GLU A 305 8.55 3.42 19.41
C GLU A 305 7.97 2.27 18.58
N LEU A 306 8.05 2.37 17.26
CA LEU A 306 7.58 1.34 16.31
C LEU A 306 8.67 0.27 16.07
N THR A 307 9.95 0.64 16.10
CA THR A 307 11.08 -0.27 15.80
C THR A 307 11.08 -1.54 16.64
N PRO A 308 10.88 -1.51 17.97
CA PRO A 308 10.83 -2.73 18.78
C PRO A 308 9.72 -3.68 18.37
N ILE A 309 8.58 -3.14 17.95
CA ILE A 309 7.43 -3.93 17.48
C ILE A 309 7.74 -4.63 16.18
N LEU A 310 8.31 -3.89 15.20
CA LEU A 310 8.70 -4.47 13.90
C LEU A 310 9.78 -5.55 14.06
N LEU A 311 10.78 -5.32 14.95
CA LEU A 311 11.80 -6.31 15.23
C LEU A 311 11.24 -7.56 15.91
N ALA A 312 10.36 -7.39 16.90
CA ALA A 312 9.70 -8.51 17.57
C ALA A 312 8.81 -9.30 16.62
N ALA A 313 8.06 -8.61 15.76
CA ALA A 313 7.26 -9.26 14.72
C ALA A 313 8.12 -10.04 13.72
N ALA A 314 9.26 -9.48 13.27
CA ALA A 314 10.20 -10.18 12.39
C ALA A 314 10.76 -11.45 13.04
N LYS A 315 10.97 -11.45 14.36
CA LYS A 315 11.42 -12.61 15.13
C LYS A 315 10.31 -13.62 15.48
N GLY A 316 9.04 -13.22 15.37
CA GLY A 316 7.90 -14.05 15.79
C GLY A 316 7.62 -13.98 17.30
N GLU A 317 7.92 -12.87 17.96
CA GLU A 317 7.90 -12.67 19.41
C GLU A 317 7.22 -11.35 19.82
N MET A 318 6.20 -10.91 19.05
CA MET A 318 5.67 -9.54 19.17
C MET A 318 4.93 -9.29 20.47
N GLY A 319 4.53 -10.09 21.30
CA GLY A 319 3.84 -9.76 22.54
C GLY A 319 2.80 -8.63 22.42
N THR A 320 2.48 -7.94 23.50
CA THR A 320 1.55 -6.79 23.47
C THR A 320 2.32 -5.50 23.12
N PRO A 321 2.01 -4.85 21.96
CA PRO A 321 2.64 -3.59 21.59
C PRO A 321 2.39 -2.47 22.60
N LYS A 322 3.42 -1.66 22.88
CA LYS A 322 3.34 -0.54 23.82
C LYS A 322 3.16 0.83 23.15
N CYS A 323 2.79 0.84 21.87
CA CYS A 323 2.44 2.07 21.17
C CYS A 323 0.99 2.47 21.43
N ALA A 324 0.74 3.78 21.50
CA ALA A 324 -0.61 4.32 21.45
C ALA A 324 -0.94 4.85 20.06
N VAL A 325 -2.21 5.04 19.79
CA VAL A 325 -2.72 5.59 18.52
C VAL A 325 -3.34 6.96 18.81
N SER A 326 -2.90 7.98 18.09
CA SER A 326 -3.53 9.30 18.12
C SER A 326 -4.96 9.23 17.59
N THR A 327 -5.85 9.99 18.18
CA THR A 327 -7.24 10.15 17.71
C THR A 327 -7.38 11.24 16.65
N TRP A 328 -6.34 12.03 16.41
CA TRP A 328 -6.35 13.11 15.44
C TRP A 328 -6.33 12.59 14.01
N PRO A 329 -7.30 12.98 13.17
CA PRO A 329 -7.30 12.65 11.75
C PRO A 329 -6.06 13.11 11.00
N HIS A 330 -5.65 12.29 10.03
CA HIS A 330 -4.60 12.61 9.06
C HIS A 330 -5.15 12.42 7.65
N VAL A 331 -4.87 13.39 6.78
CA VAL A 331 -5.32 13.38 5.39
C VAL A 331 -4.11 13.56 4.47
N ALA A 332 -3.81 12.57 3.68
CA ALA A 332 -2.71 12.54 2.73
C ALA A 332 -3.24 12.87 1.32
N VAL A 333 -2.74 13.95 0.72
CA VAL A 333 -3.07 14.38 -0.65
C VAL A 333 -1.86 14.16 -1.55
N VAL A 334 -2.03 13.42 -2.63
CA VAL A 334 -0.95 13.13 -3.58
C VAL A 334 -0.91 14.19 -4.67
N ALA A 335 0.28 14.78 -4.88
CA ALA A 335 0.60 15.56 -6.06
C ALA A 335 1.25 14.63 -7.11
N ALA A 336 0.65 14.57 -8.29
CA ALA A 336 1.08 13.73 -9.41
C ALA A 336 1.49 14.58 -10.62
N SER A 337 2.32 14.01 -11.49
CA SER A 337 2.66 14.57 -12.80
C SER A 337 1.45 14.47 -13.75
N GLN A 338 1.27 15.45 -14.60
CA GLN A 338 0.25 15.43 -15.65
C GLN A 338 0.41 14.20 -16.55
N GLY A 339 -0.71 13.53 -16.83
CA GLY A 339 -0.72 12.30 -17.62
C GLY A 339 -0.67 11.00 -16.80
N TYR A 340 -0.27 11.06 -15.51
CA TYR A 340 -0.34 9.90 -14.63
C TYR A 340 -1.82 9.39 -14.51
N PRO A 341 -2.10 8.06 -14.50
CA PRO A 341 -1.19 6.92 -14.44
C PRO A 341 -0.62 6.43 -15.79
N GLY A 342 -0.88 7.17 -16.87
CA GLY A 342 -0.30 6.94 -18.20
C GLY A 342 1.11 7.53 -18.34
N SER A 343 1.48 7.79 -19.61
CA SER A 343 2.76 8.48 -19.91
C SER A 343 2.74 9.89 -19.33
N HIS A 344 3.84 10.28 -18.72
CA HIS A 344 4.00 11.59 -18.10
C HIS A 344 5.44 12.07 -18.25
N GLU A 345 5.59 13.40 -18.31
CA GLU A 345 6.89 14.04 -18.33
C GLU A 345 7.40 14.29 -16.91
N THR A 346 8.72 14.30 -16.76
CA THR A 346 9.42 14.54 -15.49
C THR A 346 10.55 15.55 -15.67
N GLY A 347 11.29 15.89 -14.59
CA GLY A 347 12.41 16.84 -14.65
C GLY A 347 12.02 18.28 -14.33
N PHE A 348 10.77 18.54 -13.95
CA PHE A 348 10.30 19.88 -13.57
C PHE A 348 10.72 20.23 -12.14
N THR A 349 11.26 21.42 -11.94
CA THR A 349 11.63 21.92 -10.60
C THR A 349 10.41 22.08 -9.71
N ILE A 350 10.51 21.59 -8.47
CA ILE A 350 9.46 21.65 -7.45
C ILE A 350 9.74 22.86 -6.55
N GLY A 351 8.84 23.84 -6.57
CA GLY A 351 8.89 25.02 -5.70
C GLY A 351 7.98 24.88 -4.48
N GLY A 352 8.26 25.69 -3.45
CA GLY A 352 7.42 25.86 -2.27
C GLY A 352 7.65 24.85 -1.15
N LEU A 353 8.55 23.87 -1.30
CA LEU A 353 8.83 22.86 -0.28
C LEU A 353 9.28 23.46 1.05
N GLU A 354 10.21 24.41 1.03
CA GLU A 354 10.72 25.08 2.23
C GLU A 354 9.61 25.78 3.05
N LYS A 355 8.64 26.38 2.37
CA LYS A 355 7.51 27.01 3.02
C LYS A 355 6.62 25.98 3.70
N VAL A 356 6.35 24.87 3.04
CA VAL A 356 5.48 23.81 3.56
C VAL A 356 6.15 23.05 4.71
N GLU A 357 7.46 22.83 4.67
CA GLU A 357 8.22 22.20 5.76
C GLU A 357 8.19 23.02 7.07
N GLN A 358 7.88 24.33 7.01
CA GLN A 358 7.73 25.21 8.19
C GLN A 358 6.29 25.24 8.74
N MET A 359 5.32 24.67 8.03
CA MET A 359 3.92 24.66 8.47
C MET A 359 3.72 23.66 9.61
N SER A 360 3.03 24.10 10.67
CA SER A 360 2.67 23.21 11.78
C SER A 360 1.61 22.18 11.35
N ASP A 361 1.72 20.97 11.87
CA ASP A 361 0.79 19.86 11.60
C ASP A 361 0.66 19.45 10.12
N VAL A 362 1.73 19.68 9.37
CA VAL A 362 1.88 19.27 7.97
C VAL A 362 3.14 18.43 7.85
N MET A 363 3.06 17.38 7.04
CA MET A 363 4.20 16.53 6.68
C MET A 363 4.25 16.39 5.17
N VAL A 364 5.45 16.38 4.59
CA VAL A 364 5.67 16.18 3.15
C VAL A 364 6.51 14.93 2.96
N PHE A 365 5.95 13.95 2.26
CA PHE A 365 6.66 12.73 1.90
C PHE A 365 6.97 12.70 0.41
N HIS A 366 8.25 12.63 0.07
CA HIS A 366 8.71 12.54 -1.30
C HIS A 366 8.46 11.13 -1.87
N ALA A 367 7.96 11.08 -3.10
CA ALA A 367 7.82 9.88 -3.91
C ALA A 367 8.75 9.97 -5.12
N GLY A 368 8.23 10.19 -6.31
CA GLY A 368 8.99 10.36 -7.55
C GLY A 368 9.68 11.72 -7.62
N THR A 369 10.73 11.91 -6.85
CA THR A 369 11.55 13.12 -6.84
C THR A 369 13.03 12.77 -6.97
N GLN A 370 13.81 13.69 -7.54
CA GLN A 370 15.26 13.59 -7.65
C GLN A 370 15.94 14.92 -7.36
N GLN A 371 17.15 14.87 -6.81
CA GLN A 371 18.01 16.02 -6.64
C GLN A 371 18.81 16.26 -7.92
N VAL A 372 18.79 17.50 -8.44
CA VAL A 372 19.59 17.90 -9.61
C VAL A 372 20.22 19.27 -9.30
N GLY A 373 21.50 19.28 -8.96
CA GLY A 373 22.15 20.47 -8.39
C GLY A 373 21.46 20.83 -7.06
N ASP A 374 21.05 22.09 -6.94
CA ASP A 374 20.33 22.58 -5.75
C ASP A 374 18.81 22.38 -5.84
N ASP A 375 18.29 21.96 -6.99
CA ASP A 375 16.88 21.80 -7.25
C ASP A 375 16.37 20.40 -6.90
N ILE A 376 15.17 20.32 -6.33
CA ILE A 376 14.36 19.10 -6.30
C ILE A 376 13.45 19.09 -7.54
N LYS A 377 13.51 18.00 -8.33
CA LYS A 377 12.73 17.86 -9.57
C LYS A 377 11.81 16.64 -9.53
N THR A 378 10.75 16.69 -10.33
CA THR A 378 9.87 15.55 -10.54
C THR A 378 10.61 14.41 -11.25
N ALA A 379 10.41 13.17 -10.80
CA ALA A 379 11.06 11.96 -11.32
C ALA A 379 10.11 10.76 -11.43
N GLY A 380 8.81 10.97 -11.29
CA GLY A 380 7.83 9.88 -11.35
C GLY A 380 6.40 10.37 -11.51
N GLY A 381 5.45 9.44 -11.57
CA GLY A 381 4.03 9.73 -11.72
C GLY A 381 3.44 10.37 -10.47
N ARG A 382 3.52 9.71 -9.29
CA ARG A 382 3.24 10.32 -8.00
C ARG A 382 4.52 10.98 -7.52
N VAL A 383 4.46 12.27 -7.22
CA VAL A 383 5.65 13.11 -6.94
C VAL A 383 5.82 13.33 -5.44
N LEU A 384 4.78 13.78 -4.78
CA LEU A 384 4.75 14.07 -3.35
C LEU A 384 3.45 13.58 -2.73
N SER A 385 3.48 13.27 -1.44
CA SER A 385 2.31 13.09 -0.60
C SER A 385 2.37 14.13 0.53
N VAL A 386 1.39 15.02 0.59
CA VAL A 386 1.28 16.07 1.60
C VAL A 386 0.22 15.67 2.60
N VAL A 387 0.60 15.61 3.87
CA VAL A 387 -0.28 15.14 4.96
C VAL A 387 -0.58 16.31 5.89
N GLY A 388 -1.87 16.62 6.04
CA GLY A 388 -2.36 17.50 7.09
C GLY A 388 -2.92 16.69 8.24
N ARG A 389 -2.68 17.10 9.49
CA ARG A 389 -3.33 16.56 10.68
C ARG A 389 -4.13 17.65 11.41
N GLY A 390 -5.16 17.24 12.13
CA GLY A 390 -5.98 18.16 12.90
C GLY A 390 -6.86 17.45 13.92
N GLU A 391 -7.50 18.19 14.82
CA GLU A 391 -8.44 17.63 15.79
C GLU A 391 -9.70 17.06 15.14
N THR A 392 -10.04 17.58 13.94
CA THR A 392 -11.15 17.12 13.12
C THR A 392 -10.70 16.89 11.69
N PHE A 393 -11.50 16.16 10.91
CA PHE A 393 -11.22 15.96 9.47
C PHE A 393 -11.23 17.28 8.70
N ASP A 394 -12.13 18.21 9.01
CA ASP A 394 -12.15 19.55 8.37
C ASP A 394 -10.82 20.27 8.52
N VAL A 395 -10.24 20.26 9.73
CA VAL A 395 -8.94 20.89 10.01
C VAL A 395 -7.81 20.16 9.27
N ALA A 396 -7.79 18.83 9.30
CA ALA A 396 -6.77 18.04 8.62
C ALA A 396 -6.81 18.25 7.10
N ILE A 397 -8.02 18.24 6.50
CA ILE A 397 -8.24 18.52 5.08
C ILE A 397 -7.76 19.93 4.73
N ALA A 398 -8.18 20.94 5.48
CA ALA A 398 -7.81 22.33 5.22
C ALA A 398 -6.28 22.50 5.21
N LYS A 399 -5.57 21.95 6.21
CA LYS A 399 -4.11 22.01 6.29
C LYS A 399 -3.41 21.28 5.14
N ALA A 400 -3.89 20.10 4.74
CA ALA A 400 -3.33 19.37 3.61
C ALA A 400 -3.46 20.18 2.30
N TYR A 401 -4.62 20.80 2.06
CA TYR A 401 -4.83 21.60 0.85
C TYR A 401 -4.14 22.95 0.89
N GLU A 402 -4.08 23.64 2.03
CA GLU A 402 -3.27 24.83 2.18
C GLU A 402 -1.80 24.56 1.84
N ALA A 403 -1.25 23.47 2.36
CA ALA A 403 0.13 23.07 2.10
C ALA A 403 0.35 22.70 0.63
N ILE A 404 -0.55 21.88 0.03
CA ILE A 404 -0.41 21.44 -1.37
C ILE A 404 -0.50 22.62 -2.35
N ASP A 405 -1.22 23.70 -2.00
CA ASP A 405 -1.35 24.89 -2.83
C ASP A 405 -0.06 25.74 -2.86
N HIS A 406 0.80 25.62 -1.86
CA HIS A 406 2.13 26.23 -1.87
C HIS A 406 3.14 25.48 -2.74
N ILE A 407 2.93 24.19 -2.98
CA ILE A 407 3.81 23.37 -3.82
C ILE A 407 3.50 23.62 -5.29
N THR A 408 4.51 23.91 -6.09
CA THR A 408 4.38 24.20 -7.52
C THR A 408 5.35 23.37 -8.34
N PHE A 409 4.88 22.84 -9.45
CA PHE A 409 5.66 22.31 -10.56
C PHE A 409 4.80 22.24 -11.82
N THR A 410 5.41 22.25 -12.99
CA THR A 410 4.72 22.19 -14.27
C THR A 410 3.92 20.91 -14.38
N GLY A 411 2.63 21.03 -14.72
CA GLY A 411 1.74 19.86 -14.87
C GLY A 411 1.34 19.22 -13.54
N LYS A 412 1.39 19.93 -12.41
CA LYS A 412 0.90 19.41 -11.13
C LYS A 412 -0.58 19.04 -11.21
N HIS A 413 -0.89 17.78 -10.90
CA HIS A 413 -2.25 17.27 -10.77
C HIS A 413 -2.50 16.80 -9.34
N VAL A 414 -3.63 17.22 -8.77
CA VAL A 414 -4.12 16.80 -7.44
C VAL A 414 -5.64 16.62 -7.48
N ARG A 415 -6.18 15.69 -6.71
CA ARG A 415 -7.61 15.64 -6.43
C ARG A 415 -7.97 16.66 -5.35
N ARG A 416 -9.17 17.24 -5.43
CA ARG A 416 -9.68 18.27 -4.52
C ARG A 416 -10.75 17.76 -3.55
N ASP A 417 -11.01 16.45 -3.57
CA ASP A 417 -12.04 15.80 -2.78
C ASP A 417 -11.51 14.77 -1.76
N ILE A 418 -10.18 14.68 -1.58
CA ILE A 418 -9.56 13.76 -0.63
C ILE A 418 -10.03 14.07 0.80
N GLY A 419 -10.51 13.05 1.51
CA GLY A 419 -11.01 13.16 2.87
C GLY A 419 -12.49 13.59 2.98
N LYS A 420 -13.13 14.08 1.93
CA LYS A 420 -14.54 14.52 1.99
C LYS A 420 -15.50 13.39 2.42
N LYS A 421 -15.19 12.14 2.08
CA LYS A 421 -15.99 10.97 2.51
C LYS A 421 -16.05 10.83 4.04
N ALA A 422 -15.01 11.27 4.74
CA ALA A 422 -15.00 11.23 6.21
C ALA A 422 -15.98 12.23 6.84
N LEU A 423 -16.21 13.39 6.20
CA LEU A 423 -17.09 14.45 6.72
C LEU A 423 -18.57 14.04 6.72
N SER A 424 -19.00 13.31 5.69
CA SER A 424 -20.39 12.88 5.58
C SER A 424 -20.83 11.90 6.68
N LYS A 425 -19.88 11.23 7.33
CA LYS A 425 -20.15 10.21 8.36
C LYS A 425 -19.95 10.70 9.79
N SER A 426 -19.12 11.70 10.01
CA SER A 426 -18.97 12.32 11.33
C SER A 426 -20.22 13.09 11.79
N GLN A 427 -21.16 13.39 10.88
CA GLN A 427 -22.43 14.05 11.18
C GLN A 427 -23.58 13.09 11.56
N THR A 428 -23.37 11.78 11.45
CA THR A 428 -24.39 10.74 11.71
C THR A 428 -24.08 9.84 12.93
N SER A 429 -23.03 10.16 13.69
CA SER A 429 -22.58 9.38 14.88
C SER A 429 -22.98 10.04 16.19
#